data_941ec0062c76cb93351ff809b01b8767
#
_entry.id   941ec0062c76cb93351ff809b01b8767
#
_cell.length_a   1.000
_cell.length_b   1.000
_cell.length_c   1.000
_cell.angle_alpha   90.00
_cell.angle_beta   90.00
_cell.angle_gamma   90.00
#
_symmetry.space_group_name_H-M   'P 1'
#
loop_
_entity.id
_entity.type
_entity.pdbx_description
1 polymer ?
#
loop_
_entity_poly.entity_id
_entity_poly.type
_entity_poly.pdbx_seq_one_letter_code
_entity_poly.pdbx_strand_id
1 'polypeptide(L)'
;MKSINFMKIYLFVFFTLFLTSCSSVQKNWKTDGSTIEKDIALSKKQGLMFFSASDTDPQSKNLLENVFTDSLFSKINKDFIFYNIDIVKENRSVDSVQLEKNYVLFSDYGITQVPYLCLMNEHGDVYHSDLIPEQVNNFSSFLEYLNKLKEKSVTVETLRKNINETDGPEKIKAINAFFDKIYLVDSEKYRPLFDEGIASDPSNESGLLGSFILAKTSLNIEPLFKQQKYTEIIAELKKVLETGFLTPEEEQLTLCNIASFYSRLPNSSIKTIIEHLEAALKKAPNSFRAKTIKEDIEYLKAKN
;
A
#
# COMPACT_ATOMS: atom_id res chain seq x y z
N MET A 1 -59.69 -13.32 50.34
CA MET A 1 -59.54 -12.11 49.55
C MET A 1 -58.06 -11.79 49.37
N LYS A 2 -57.63 -11.51 48.12
CA LYS A 2 -56.30 -11.10 47.66
C LYS A 2 -55.22 -12.17 47.56
N SER A 3 -55.33 -12.99 46.51
CA SER A 3 -54.21 -13.63 45.85
C SER A 3 -54.18 -13.10 44.40
N ILE A 4 -53.45 -12.07 44.14
CA ILE A 4 -53.09 -11.60 42.78
C ILE A 4 -51.79 -10.82 42.95
N ASN A 5 -50.77 -11.21 42.20
CA ASN A 5 -49.58 -10.40 41.82
C ASN A 5 -48.19 -11.04 42.05
N PHE A 6 -48.06 -12.33 42.11
CA PHE A 6 -46.70 -12.92 42.06
C PHE A 6 -46.28 -13.46 40.69
N MET A 7 -47.19 -13.55 39.73
CA MET A 7 -46.89 -14.17 38.41
C MET A 7 -46.46 -13.19 37.32
N LYS A 8 -46.53 -11.87 37.57
CA LYS A 8 -46.10 -10.84 36.57
C LYS A 8 -44.67 -10.35 36.72
N ILE A 9 -44.03 -10.65 37.86
CA ILE A 9 -42.63 -10.17 38.10
C ILE A 9 -41.61 -11.15 37.49
N TYR A 10 -41.91 -12.44 37.37
CA TYR A 10 -41.01 -13.43 36.80
C TYR A 10 -40.90 -13.38 35.26
N LEU A 11 -41.89 -12.83 34.58
CA LEU A 11 -41.85 -12.74 33.10
C LEU A 11 -41.02 -11.55 32.60
N PHE A 12 -40.73 -10.58 33.46
CA PHE A 12 -39.96 -9.38 33.06
C PHE A 12 -38.43 -9.53 33.31
N VAL A 13 -38.05 -10.44 34.17
CA VAL A 13 -36.61 -10.72 34.47
C VAL A 13 -36.01 -11.68 33.45
N PHE A 14 -36.81 -12.48 32.75
CA PHE A 14 -36.29 -13.43 31.74
C PHE A 14 -36.06 -12.82 30.36
N PHE A 15 -36.62 -11.60 30.08
CA PHE A 15 -36.46 -10.94 28.79
C PHE A 15 -35.27 -9.95 28.72
N THR A 16 -34.67 -9.64 29.87
CA THR A 16 -33.51 -8.72 29.93
C THR A 16 -32.15 -9.41 29.86
N LEU A 17 -32.10 -10.75 29.82
CA LEU A 17 -30.85 -11.52 29.78
C LEU A 17 -30.41 -11.95 28.35
N PHE A 18 -31.18 -11.62 27.32
CA PHE A 18 -30.84 -11.99 25.92
C PHE A 18 -30.32 -10.85 25.05
N LEU A 19 -30.09 -9.67 25.61
CA LEU A 19 -29.59 -8.54 24.83
C LEU A 19 -28.09 -8.15 25.06
N THR A 20 -27.31 -9.01 25.71
CA THR A 20 -25.91 -8.68 26.02
C THR A 20 -24.86 -9.54 25.30
N SER A 21 -25.21 -10.22 24.21
CA SER A 21 -24.23 -11.09 23.53
C SER A 21 -23.73 -10.59 22.17
N CYS A 22 -23.89 -9.30 21.84
CA CYS A 22 -23.48 -8.81 20.52
C CYS A 22 -22.50 -7.62 20.54
N SER A 23 -21.76 -7.37 21.63
CA SER A 23 -20.90 -6.19 21.71
C SER A 23 -19.42 -6.41 22.04
N SER A 24 -18.95 -7.64 22.24
CA SER A 24 -17.56 -7.89 22.66
C SER A 24 -16.55 -7.88 21.50
N VAL A 25 -16.95 -8.32 20.31
CA VAL A 25 -16.04 -8.42 19.15
C VAL A 25 -15.65 -7.03 18.60
N GLN A 26 -16.55 -6.04 18.66
CA GLN A 26 -16.25 -4.67 18.22
C GLN A 26 -15.23 -3.92 19.11
N LYS A 27 -15.03 -4.35 20.35
CA LYS A 27 -14.25 -3.60 21.34
C LYS A 27 -12.73 -3.61 21.07
N ASN A 28 -12.24 -4.56 20.30
CA ASN A 28 -10.81 -4.71 20.01
C ASN A 28 -10.38 -4.08 18.68
N TRP A 29 -11.32 -3.81 17.78
CA TRP A 29 -11.06 -3.22 16.48
C TRP A 29 -11.11 -1.69 16.52
N LYS A 30 -10.09 -1.06 15.92
CA LYS A 30 -10.16 0.33 15.47
C LYS A 30 -10.72 0.36 14.04
N THR A 31 -11.49 1.38 13.70
CA THR A 31 -12.10 1.52 12.38
C THR A 31 -11.53 2.66 11.56
N ASP A 32 -10.91 3.66 12.19
CA ASP A 32 -10.22 4.75 11.49
C ASP A 32 -8.76 4.36 11.21
N GLY A 33 -8.54 3.70 10.06
CA GLY A 33 -7.21 3.25 9.64
C GLY A 33 -6.22 4.39 9.35
N SER A 34 -6.69 5.64 9.19
CA SER A 34 -5.81 6.79 9.00
C SER A 34 -4.93 7.11 10.22
N THR A 35 -5.23 6.54 11.38
CA THR A 35 -4.46 6.75 12.61
C THR A 35 -3.39 5.69 12.86
N ILE A 36 -3.28 4.67 11.99
CA ILE A 36 -2.46 3.48 12.27
C ILE A 36 -0.98 3.80 12.53
N GLU A 37 -0.36 4.64 11.74
CA GLU A 37 1.05 4.99 11.92
C GLU A 37 1.31 5.71 13.24
N LYS A 38 0.41 6.64 13.61
CA LYS A 38 0.47 7.32 14.91
C LYS A 38 0.32 6.33 16.06
N ASP A 39 -0.60 5.40 15.95
CA ASP A 39 -0.89 4.44 17.00
C ASP A 39 0.24 3.41 17.14
N ILE A 40 0.87 2.99 16.04
CA ILE A 40 2.09 2.17 16.03
C ILE A 40 3.21 2.92 16.76
N ALA A 41 3.47 4.17 16.40
CA ALA A 41 4.53 4.98 17.00
C ALA A 41 4.34 5.15 18.52
N LEU A 42 3.09 5.32 18.98
CA LEU A 42 2.76 5.48 20.42
C LEU A 42 2.82 4.17 21.20
N SER A 43 2.31 3.07 20.61
CA SER A 43 2.19 1.78 21.31
C SER A 43 3.46 0.94 21.25
N LYS A 44 4.35 1.19 20.27
CA LYS A 44 5.49 0.34 19.92
C LYS A 44 5.09 -1.09 19.60
N LYS A 45 3.89 -1.26 19.01
CA LYS A 45 3.37 -2.53 18.56
C LYS A 45 3.30 -2.55 17.04
N GLN A 46 3.21 -3.73 16.48
CA GLN A 46 2.93 -3.93 15.05
C GLN A 46 1.50 -3.56 14.72
N GLY A 47 1.23 -3.17 13.49
CA GLY A 47 -0.11 -2.91 12.97
C GLY A 47 -0.66 -4.12 12.22
N LEU A 48 -1.91 -4.50 12.50
CA LEU A 48 -2.67 -5.46 11.73
C LEU A 48 -3.90 -4.76 11.16
N MET A 49 -3.94 -4.52 9.85
CA MET A 49 -5.11 -4.03 9.14
C MET A 49 -5.77 -5.17 8.38
N PHE A 50 -7.02 -5.41 8.71
CA PHE A 50 -7.88 -6.37 8.02
C PHE A 50 -8.87 -5.59 7.15
N PHE A 51 -8.79 -5.80 5.84
CA PHE A 51 -9.71 -5.21 4.88
C PHE A 51 -10.80 -6.24 4.53
N SER A 52 -12.04 -5.85 4.70
CA SER A 52 -13.20 -6.74 4.61
C SER A 52 -14.38 -6.11 3.86
N ALA A 53 -15.32 -6.97 3.47
CA ALA A 53 -16.65 -6.61 3.03
C ALA A 53 -17.64 -7.53 3.75
N SER A 54 -17.88 -7.24 5.04
CA SER A 54 -18.51 -8.16 5.98
C SER A 54 -19.96 -8.54 5.63
N ASP A 55 -20.65 -7.71 4.85
CA ASP A 55 -22.02 -7.92 4.41
C ASP A 55 -22.13 -8.65 3.05
N THR A 56 -21.08 -8.68 2.25
CA THR A 56 -21.11 -9.24 0.88
C THR A 56 -20.10 -10.34 0.62
N ASP A 57 -19.00 -10.43 1.40
CA ASP A 57 -17.99 -11.47 1.25
C ASP A 57 -18.08 -12.54 2.36
N PRO A 58 -18.43 -13.80 2.01
CA PRO A 58 -18.59 -14.86 3.00
C PRO A 58 -17.32 -15.19 3.79
N GLN A 59 -16.12 -15.06 3.18
CA GLN A 59 -14.87 -15.34 3.86
C GLN A 59 -14.55 -14.22 4.86
N SER A 60 -14.73 -12.95 4.51
CA SER A 60 -14.62 -11.82 5.45
C SER A 60 -15.52 -12.01 6.65
N LYS A 61 -16.79 -12.38 6.43
CA LYS A 61 -17.75 -12.64 7.47
C LYS A 61 -17.31 -13.80 8.38
N ASN A 62 -16.89 -14.92 7.80
CA ASN A 62 -16.39 -16.06 8.57
C ASN A 62 -15.18 -15.70 9.44
N LEU A 63 -14.22 -14.94 8.89
CA LEU A 63 -13.05 -14.50 9.64
C LEU A 63 -13.44 -13.61 10.82
N LEU A 64 -14.34 -12.65 10.62
CA LEU A 64 -14.80 -11.75 11.68
C LEU A 64 -15.57 -12.49 12.79
N GLU A 65 -16.43 -13.46 12.44
CA GLU A 65 -17.28 -14.17 13.39
C GLU A 65 -16.55 -15.31 14.13
N ASN A 66 -15.65 -16.02 13.45
CA ASN A 66 -15.10 -17.30 13.93
C ASN A 66 -13.60 -17.31 14.19
N VAL A 67 -12.86 -16.34 13.63
CA VAL A 67 -11.40 -16.29 13.76
C VAL A 67 -10.98 -15.11 14.64
N PHE A 68 -11.44 -13.91 14.33
CA PHE A 68 -11.13 -12.69 15.09
C PHE A 68 -11.97 -12.56 16.36
N THR A 69 -11.85 -13.57 17.21
CA THR A 69 -12.56 -13.69 18.50
C THR A 69 -11.71 -13.13 19.65
N ASP A 70 -12.32 -12.93 20.83
CA ASP A 70 -11.61 -12.50 22.05
C ASP A 70 -10.43 -13.42 22.39
N SER A 71 -10.51 -14.71 22.05
CA SER A 71 -9.40 -15.65 22.23
C SER A 71 -8.20 -15.31 21.36
N LEU A 72 -8.42 -14.91 20.10
CA LEU A 72 -7.35 -14.49 19.22
C LEU A 72 -6.73 -13.17 19.72
N PHE A 73 -7.56 -12.16 19.98
CA PHE A 73 -7.09 -10.87 20.45
C PHE A 73 -6.30 -10.99 21.74
N SER A 74 -6.77 -11.77 22.71
CA SER A 74 -6.05 -12.01 23.97
C SER A 74 -4.66 -12.60 23.76
N LYS A 75 -4.50 -13.41 22.70
CA LYS A 75 -3.23 -14.06 22.38
C LYS A 75 -2.21 -13.16 21.69
N ILE A 76 -2.68 -12.24 20.83
CA ILE A 76 -1.79 -11.43 19.98
C ILE A 76 -1.80 -9.93 20.29
N ASN A 77 -2.63 -9.45 21.24
CA ASN A 77 -2.75 -8.04 21.60
C ASN A 77 -1.49 -7.41 22.22
N LYS A 78 -0.55 -8.25 22.67
CA LYS A 78 0.76 -7.75 23.12
C LYS A 78 1.62 -7.27 21.97
N ASP A 79 1.48 -7.90 20.81
CA ASP A 79 2.30 -7.68 19.62
C ASP A 79 1.66 -6.71 18.64
N PHE A 80 0.30 -6.69 18.57
CA PHE A 80 -0.44 -5.97 17.53
C PHE A 80 -1.46 -4.97 18.08
N ILE A 81 -1.67 -3.90 17.29
CA ILE A 81 -2.90 -3.10 17.28
C ILE A 81 -3.73 -3.49 16.06
N PHE A 82 -5.05 -3.44 16.18
CA PHE A 82 -5.97 -4.04 15.21
C PHE A 82 -6.85 -3.01 14.56
N TYR A 83 -6.93 -3.06 13.22
CA TYR A 83 -7.82 -2.24 12.40
C TYR A 83 -8.68 -3.12 11.51
N ASN A 84 -9.99 -2.91 11.54
CA ASN A 84 -10.92 -3.46 10.56
C ASN A 84 -11.40 -2.35 9.63
N ILE A 85 -10.99 -2.42 8.38
CA ILE A 85 -11.36 -1.49 7.31
C ILE A 85 -12.42 -2.19 6.46
N ASP A 86 -13.69 -1.97 6.84
CA ASP A 86 -14.82 -2.70 6.27
C ASP A 86 -15.57 -1.83 5.24
N ILE A 87 -15.77 -2.35 4.02
CA ILE A 87 -16.59 -1.73 2.99
C ILE A 87 -17.95 -2.42 2.88
N VAL A 88 -18.87 -2.01 3.74
CA VAL A 88 -20.25 -2.52 3.72
C VAL A 88 -21.07 -1.78 2.65
N LYS A 89 -21.86 -2.53 1.87
CA LYS A 89 -22.74 -1.99 0.81
C LYS A 89 -24.18 -1.86 1.26
N GLU A 90 -24.66 -2.78 2.11
CA GLU A 90 -26.05 -2.92 2.46
C GLU A 90 -26.38 -2.37 3.85
N ASN A 91 -25.40 -2.27 4.73
CA ASN A 91 -25.61 -1.82 6.11
C ASN A 91 -25.66 -0.29 6.20
N ARG A 92 -26.88 0.27 6.22
CA ARG A 92 -27.14 1.70 6.37
C ARG A 92 -26.78 2.29 7.73
N SER A 93 -26.35 1.48 8.69
CA SER A 93 -25.94 1.94 10.03
C SER A 93 -24.47 2.39 10.10
N VAL A 94 -23.69 2.19 9.04
CA VAL A 94 -22.30 2.66 8.99
C VAL A 94 -22.29 4.15 8.64
N ASP A 95 -21.48 4.91 9.38
CA ASP A 95 -21.25 6.32 9.09
C ASP A 95 -20.67 6.50 7.68
N SER A 96 -21.34 7.28 6.84
CA SER A 96 -20.95 7.54 5.46
C SER A 96 -19.56 8.16 5.37
N VAL A 97 -19.15 8.99 6.33
CA VAL A 97 -17.82 9.61 6.40
C VAL A 97 -16.75 8.53 6.66
N GLN A 98 -17.04 7.59 7.57
CA GLN A 98 -16.10 6.48 7.82
C GLN A 98 -16.00 5.55 6.61
N LEU A 99 -17.12 5.27 5.94
CA LEU A 99 -17.12 4.44 4.73
C LEU A 99 -16.31 5.08 3.60
N GLU A 100 -16.41 6.40 3.39
CA GLU A 100 -15.59 7.12 2.41
C GLU A 100 -14.10 7.01 2.74
N LYS A 101 -13.70 7.19 4.01
CA LYS A 101 -12.32 6.98 4.46
C LYS A 101 -11.84 5.55 4.19
N ASN A 102 -12.70 4.55 4.40
CA ASN A 102 -12.35 3.16 4.13
C ASN A 102 -12.10 2.93 2.63
N TYR A 103 -12.93 3.48 1.73
CA TYR A 103 -12.69 3.42 0.29
C TYR A 103 -11.38 4.09 -0.13
N VAL A 104 -11.03 5.22 0.48
CA VAL A 104 -9.73 5.88 0.24
C VAL A 104 -8.58 4.95 0.63
N LEU A 105 -8.64 4.31 1.82
CA LEU A 105 -7.63 3.35 2.24
C LEU A 105 -7.54 2.14 1.31
N PHE A 106 -8.65 1.58 0.84
CA PHE A 106 -8.64 0.51 -0.16
C PHE A 106 -7.89 0.94 -1.43
N SER A 107 -8.11 2.18 -1.88
CA SER A 107 -7.42 2.74 -3.04
C SER A 107 -5.93 2.94 -2.78
N ASP A 108 -5.56 3.54 -1.64
CA ASP A 108 -4.18 3.85 -1.29
C ASP A 108 -3.32 2.58 -1.15
N TYR A 109 -3.93 1.49 -0.64
CA TYR A 109 -3.30 0.18 -0.51
C TYR A 109 -3.43 -0.68 -1.79
N GLY A 110 -4.06 -0.17 -2.86
CA GLY A 110 -4.27 -0.88 -4.12
C GLY A 110 -5.12 -2.14 -4.00
N ILE A 111 -6.03 -2.19 -3.02
CA ILE A 111 -6.82 -3.38 -2.70
C ILE A 111 -8.03 -3.45 -3.64
N THR A 112 -8.12 -4.56 -4.37
CA THR A 112 -9.20 -4.82 -5.32
C THR A 112 -10.08 -6.02 -4.93
N GLN A 113 -9.62 -6.83 -3.98
CA GLN A 113 -10.31 -8.04 -3.51
C GLN A 113 -10.18 -8.17 -1.99
N VAL A 114 -11.11 -8.87 -1.36
CA VAL A 114 -11.14 -9.16 0.08
C VAL A 114 -11.42 -10.67 0.31
N PRO A 115 -11.09 -11.20 1.49
CA PRO A 115 -10.45 -10.55 2.64
C PRO A 115 -8.95 -10.34 2.41
N TYR A 116 -8.44 -9.19 2.84
CA TYR A 116 -7.06 -8.81 2.62
C TYR A 116 -6.38 -8.44 3.94
N LEU A 117 -5.12 -8.81 4.10
CA LEU A 117 -4.34 -8.55 5.31
C LEU A 117 -3.12 -7.69 5.00
N CYS A 118 -3.02 -6.59 5.71
CA CYS A 118 -1.83 -5.75 5.71
C CYS A 118 -1.20 -5.77 7.10
N LEU A 119 0.11 -6.07 7.19
CA LEU A 119 0.87 -6.09 8.43
C LEU A 119 2.00 -5.08 8.36
N MET A 120 2.15 -4.30 9.42
CA MET A 120 3.19 -3.30 9.60
C MET A 120 4.03 -3.64 10.83
N ASN A 121 5.34 -3.36 10.75
CA ASN A 121 6.21 -3.46 11.91
C ASN A 121 6.04 -2.24 12.85
N GLU A 122 6.83 -2.16 13.92
CA GLU A 122 6.78 -1.06 14.91
C GLU A 122 7.26 0.30 14.36
N HIS A 123 7.82 0.31 13.15
CA HIS A 123 8.19 1.53 12.40
C HIS A 123 7.14 1.92 11.36
N GLY A 124 6.06 1.14 11.25
CA GLY A 124 5.01 1.32 10.23
C GLY A 124 5.44 0.88 8.82
N ASP A 125 6.50 0.06 8.69
CA ASP A 125 6.86 -0.52 7.40
C ASP A 125 5.95 -1.69 7.09
N VAL A 126 5.31 -1.66 5.94
CA VAL A 126 4.40 -2.70 5.49
C VAL A 126 5.20 -3.90 4.99
N TYR A 127 5.28 -4.96 5.78
CA TYR A 127 6.03 -6.17 5.43
C TYR A 127 5.18 -7.30 4.84
N HIS A 128 3.86 -7.14 4.87
CA HIS A 128 2.91 -8.02 4.23
C HIS A 128 1.68 -7.25 3.78
N SER A 129 1.24 -7.50 2.53
CA SER A 129 0.04 -6.90 1.95
C SER A 129 -0.46 -7.87 0.87
N ASP A 130 -1.46 -8.72 1.20
CA ASP A 130 -1.96 -9.75 0.30
C ASP A 130 -3.33 -10.29 0.76
N LEU A 131 -4.00 -11.02 -0.12
CA LEU A 131 -5.23 -11.75 0.19
C LEU A 131 -4.98 -12.79 1.28
N ILE A 132 -5.97 -12.97 2.16
CA ILE A 132 -5.96 -14.10 3.10
C ILE A 132 -6.34 -15.36 2.34
N PRO A 133 -5.49 -16.41 2.33
CA PRO A 133 -5.80 -17.65 1.63
C PRO A 133 -7.05 -18.34 2.19
N GLU A 134 -7.87 -18.96 1.33
CA GLU A 134 -9.14 -19.62 1.71
C GLU A 134 -8.98 -20.69 2.81
N GLN A 135 -7.85 -21.40 2.83
CA GLN A 135 -7.54 -22.39 3.85
C GLN A 135 -7.31 -21.78 5.25
N VAL A 136 -7.08 -20.46 5.33
CA VAL A 136 -6.95 -19.72 6.60
C VAL A 136 -8.34 -19.31 7.06
N ASN A 137 -9.10 -20.26 7.60
CA ASN A 137 -10.52 -20.10 7.90
C ASN A 137 -10.93 -20.42 9.36
N ASN A 138 -9.95 -20.69 10.22
CA ASN A 138 -10.14 -20.94 11.63
C ASN A 138 -9.00 -20.38 12.48
N PHE A 139 -9.20 -20.34 13.80
CA PHE A 139 -8.23 -19.79 14.76
C PHE A 139 -6.82 -20.38 14.60
N SER A 140 -6.68 -21.69 14.49
CA SER A 140 -5.37 -22.36 14.42
C SER A 140 -4.65 -22.06 13.11
N SER A 141 -5.35 -22.15 11.98
CA SER A 141 -4.78 -21.85 10.67
C SER A 141 -4.39 -20.38 10.55
N PHE A 142 -5.15 -19.45 11.14
CA PHE A 142 -4.79 -18.04 11.15
C PHE A 142 -3.55 -17.75 12.01
N LEU A 143 -3.43 -18.36 13.20
CA LEU A 143 -2.23 -18.20 14.02
C LEU A 143 -0.98 -18.76 13.35
N GLU A 144 -1.10 -19.91 12.70
CA GLU A 144 0.02 -20.48 11.93
C GLU A 144 0.43 -19.55 10.79
N TYR A 145 -0.54 -19.04 10.04
CA TYR A 145 -0.33 -18.07 8.96
C TYR A 145 0.34 -16.81 9.48
N LEU A 146 -0.18 -16.21 10.56
CA LEU A 146 0.39 -15.00 11.17
C LEU A 146 1.83 -15.23 11.68
N ASN A 147 2.12 -16.38 12.27
CA ASN A 147 3.47 -16.69 12.74
C ASN A 147 4.48 -16.79 11.58
N LYS A 148 4.11 -17.38 10.44
CA LYS A 148 4.95 -17.39 9.23
C LYS A 148 5.20 -15.97 8.71
N LEU A 149 4.19 -15.10 8.77
CA LEU A 149 4.34 -13.71 8.34
C LEU A 149 5.23 -12.89 9.27
N LYS A 150 5.26 -13.18 10.58
CA LYS A 150 6.18 -12.52 11.53
C LYS A 150 7.65 -12.69 11.17
N GLU A 151 8.05 -13.76 10.52
CA GLU A 151 9.43 -13.95 10.05
C GLU A 151 9.85 -12.87 9.04
N LYS A 152 8.90 -12.36 8.22
CA LYS A 152 9.15 -11.24 7.31
C LYS A 152 9.44 -9.95 8.09
N SER A 153 8.74 -9.69 9.20
CA SER A 153 9.01 -8.53 10.05
C SER A 153 10.44 -8.55 10.59
N VAL A 154 10.91 -9.70 11.08
CA VAL A 154 12.30 -9.85 11.55
C VAL A 154 13.32 -9.56 10.45
N THR A 155 13.03 -10.03 9.23
CA THR A 155 13.88 -9.74 8.06
C THR A 155 13.93 -8.23 7.78
N VAL A 156 12.77 -7.54 7.77
CA VAL A 156 12.70 -6.10 7.53
C VAL A 156 13.46 -5.31 8.61
N GLU A 157 13.31 -5.69 9.89
CA GLU A 157 14.06 -5.06 10.99
C GLU A 157 15.58 -5.23 10.83
N THR A 158 16.03 -6.43 10.43
CA THR A 158 17.44 -6.69 10.19
C THR A 158 17.99 -5.81 9.06
N LEU A 159 17.22 -5.67 7.96
CA LEU A 159 17.62 -4.83 6.83
C LEU A 159 17.62 -3.34 7.21
N ARG A 160 16.65 -2.87 7.98
CA ARG A 160 16.62 -1.49 8.49
C ARG A 160 17.84 -1.19 9.37
N LYS A 161 18.24 -2.13 10.23
CA LYS A 161 19.46 -2.00 11.03
C LYS A 161 20.70 -1.94 10.14
N ASN A 162 20.78 -2.79 9.11
CA ASN A 162 21.89 -2.83 8.18
C ASN A 162 22.10 -1.49 7.45
N ILE A 163 21.04 -0.75 7.11
CA ILE A 163 21.14 0.59 6.53
C ILE A 163 21.96 1.53 7.44
N ASN A 164 21.74 1.47 8.75
CA ASN A 164 22.45 2.31 9.71
C ASN A 164 23.92 1.90 9.93
N GLU A 165 24.28 0.67 9.56
CA GLU A 165 25.62 0.08 9.74
C GLU A 165 26.47 0.15 8.46
N THR A 166 25.94 0.66 7.35
CA THR A 166 26.61 0.75 6.06
C THR A 166 26.85 2.19 5.62
N ASP A 167 27.86 2.40 4.78
CA ASP A 167 28.23 3.69 4.21
C ASP A 167 28.58 3.55 2.72
N GLY A 168 28.68 4.68 2.01
CA GLY A 168 29.06 4.72 0.60
C GLY A 168 28.13 3.88 -0.29
N PRO A 169 28.66 3.26 -1.36
CA PRO A 169 27.86 2.44 -2.29
C PRO A 169 27.15 1.23 -1.62
N GLU A 170 27.62 0.76 -0.48
CA GLU A 170 26.95 -0.33 0.25
C GLU A 170 25.68 0.15 0.95
N LYS A 171 25.57 1.44 1.30
CA LYS A 171 24.36 2.01 1.89
C LYS A 171 23.19 2.02 0.91
N ILE A 172 23.37 2.47 -0.33
CA ILE A 172 22.29 2.44 -1.33
C ILE A 172 21.85 1.00 -1.64
N LYS A 173 22.79 0.02 -1.64
CA LYS A 173 22.45 -1.41 -1.77
C LYS A 173 21.64 -1.91 -0.58
N ALA A 174 21.99 -1.51 0.65
CA ALA A 174 21.23 -1.87 1.85
C ALA A 174 19.82 -1.27 1.84
N ILE A 175 19.67 -0.01 1.42
CA ILE A 175 18.36 0.63 1.26
C ILE A 175 17.54 -0.08 0.18
N ASN A 176 18.15 -0.43 -0.95
CA ASN A 176 17.46 -1.19 -2.01
C ASN A 176 16.98 -2.55 -1.49
N ALA A 177 17.83 -3.30 -0.78
CA ALA A 177 17.47 -4.58 -0.19
C ALA A 177 16.32 -4.46 0.82
N PHE A 178 16.24 -3.35 1.56
CA PHE A 178 15.12 -3.05 2.44
C PHE A 178 13.84 -2.78 1.64
N PHE A 179 13.89 -1.95 0.60
CA PHE A 179 12.73 -1.66 -0.26
C PHE A 179 12.18 -2.90 -0.97
N ASP A 180 13.03 -3.88 -1.31
CA ASP A 180 12.61 -5.16 -1.90
C ASP A 180 11.79 -6.04 -0.93
N LYS A 181 11.75 -5.73 0.36
CA LYS A 181 11.06 -6.52 1.40
C LYS A 181 9.85 -5.83 2.01
N ILE A 182 9.57 -4.60 1.61
CA ILE A 182 8.41 -3.84 2.09
C ILE A 182 7.50 -3.46 0.91
N TYR A 183 6.26 -3.10 1.24
CA TYR A 183 5.31 -2.53 0.30
C TYR A 183 5.32 -1.01 0.49
N LEU A 184 5.65 -0.27 -0.56
CA LEU A 184 5.74 1.20 -0.55
C LEU A 184 4.33 1.82 -0.74
N VAL A 185 3.46 1.70 0.26
CA VAL A 185 2.10 2.26 0.23
C VAL A 185 2.16 3.79 0.30
N ASP A 186 2.89 4.32 1.28
CA ASP A 186 3.23 5.75 1.38
C ASP A 186 4.70 5.97 1.04
N SER A 187 4.98 6.24 -0.23
CA SER A 187 6.36 6.43 -0.69
C SER A 187 7.00 7.71 -0.15
N GLU A 188 6.22 8.74 0.21
CA GLU A 188 6.73 9.98 0.81
C GLU A 188 7.44 9.73 2.15
N LYS A 189 6.95 8.80 2.93
CA LYS A 189 7.58 8.36 4.19
C LYS A 189 9.05 7.97 4.00
N TYR A 190 9.40 7.44 2.83
CA TYR A 190 10.74 6.93 2.53
C TYR A 190 11.61 7.93 1.74
N ARG A 191 11.13 9.15 1.50
CA ARG A 191 11.90 10.21 0.84
C ARG A 191 13.29 10.42 1.47
N PRO A 192 13.46 10.43 2.82
CA PRO A 192 14.78 10.55 3.43
C PRO A 192 15.73 9.41 3.06
N LEU A 193 15.24 8.17 2.91
CA LEU A 193 16.06 7.04 2.49
C LEU A 193 16.45 7.13 1.00
N PHE A 194 15.58 7.63 0.13
CA PHE A 194 15.97 7.92 -1.25
C PHE A 194 17.06 8.98 -1.30
N ASP A 195 16.94 10.06 -0.52
CA ASP A 195 17.93 11.11 -0.42
C ASP A 195 19.27 10.60 0.10
N GLU A 196 19.25 9.79 1.16
CA GLU A 196 20.42 9.16 1.76
C GLU A 196 21.12 8.21 0.77
N GLY A 197 20.36 7.35 0.08
CA GLY A 197 20.89 6.45 -0.94
C GLY A 197 21.57 7.20 -2.08
N ILE A 198 20.94 8.25 -2.62
CA ILE A 198 21.50 9.09 -3.69
C ILE A 198 22.79 9.77 -3.22
N ALA A 199 22.81 10.33 -2.01
CA ALA A 199 23.97 11.02 -1.46
C ALA A 199 25.15 10.07 -1.17
N SER A 200 24.86 8.80 -0.87
CA SER A 200 25.88 7.81 -0.49
C SER A 200 26.69 7.25 -1.68
N ASP A 201 26.17 7.35 -2.91
CA ASP A 201 26.80 6.77 -4.11
C ASP A 201 26.86 7.75 -5.29
N PRO A 202 27.52 8.93 -5.15
CA PRO A 202 27.51 9.96 -6.17
C PRO A 202 28.20 9.56 -7.48
N SER A 203 29.03 8.51 -7.45
CA SER A 203 29.75 7.97 -8.62
C SER A 203 29.03 6.81 -9.29
N ASN A 204 27.86 6.38 -8.75
CA ASN A 204 27.10 5.22 -9.22
C ASN A 204 27.90 3.90 -9.24
N GLU A 205 28.74 3.68 -8.24
CA GLU A 205 29.52 2.44 -8.12
C GLU A 205 28.64 1.22 -7.87
N SER A 206 27.47 1.43 -7.23
CA SER A 206 26.47 0.36 -7.02
C SER A 206 25.70 -0.01 -8.29
N GLY A 207 25.59 0.89 -9.27
CA GLY A 207 24.70 0.80 -10.42
C GLY A 207 23.22 1.10 -10.10
N LEU A 208 22.88 1.56 -8.89
CA LEU A 208 21.50 1.80 -8.44
C LEU A 208 21.08 3.27 -8.44
N LEU A 209 22.04 4.19 -8.63
CA LEU A 209 21.79 5.63 -8.50
C LEU A 209 20.67 6.11 -9.44
N GLY A 210 20.66 5.65 -10.69
CA GLY A 210 19.62 6.00 -11.67
C GLY A 210 18.21 5.64 -11.19
N SER A 211 18.02 4.40 -10.72
CA SER A 211 16.74 3.92 -10.19
C SER A 211 16.28 4.72 -8.97
N PHE A 212 17.19 5.09 -8.07
CA PHE A 212 16.86 5.92 -6.90
C PHE A 212 16.47 7.35 -7.28
N ILE A 213 17.19 7.96 -8.24
CA ILE A 213 16.81 9.27 -8.78
C ILE A 213 15.43 9.22 -9.43
N LEU A 214 15.11 8.18 -10.21
CA LEU A 214 13.79 7.98 -10.80
C LEU A 214 12.70 7.84 -9.74
N ALA A 215 12.92 7.00 -8.72
CA ALA A 215 11.97 6.81 -7.63
C ALA A 215 11.69 8.14 -6.90
N LYS A 216 12.73 8.87 -6.52
CA LYS A 216 12.58 10.20 -5.90
C LYS A 216 11.87 11.20 -6.83
N THR A 217 12.18 11.19 -8.12
CA THR A 217 11.52 12.06 -9.11
C THR A 217 10.04 11.74 -9.23
N SER A 218 9.65 10.46 -9.13
CA SER A 218 8.24 10.06 -9.12
C SER A 218 7.47 10.70 -7.96
N LEU A 219 8.07 10.81 -6.77
CA LEU A 219 7.48 11.52 -5.63
C LEU A 219 7.28 13.02 -5.93
N ASN A 220 8.23 13.64 -6.62
CA ASN A 220 8.11 15.05 -7.00
C ASN A 220 7.03 15.28 -8.08
N ILE A 221 6.85 14.32 -8.97
CA ILE A 221 5.89 14.38 -10.08
C ILE A 221 4.45 14.17 -9.60
N GLU A 222 4.22 13.35 -8.60
CA GLU A 222 2.86 13.01 -8.16
C GLU A 222 1.99 14.23 -7.83
N PRO A 223 2.42 15.21 -7.01
CA PRO A 223 1.63 16.42 -6.77
C PRO A 223 1.46 17.29 -8.01
N LEU A 224 2.44 17.32 -8.92
CA LEU A 224 2.33 18.04 -10.18
C LEU A 224 1.29 17.39 -11.10
N PHE A 225 1.23 16.06 -11.11
CA PHE A 225 0.25 15.31 -11.88
C PHE A 225 -1.18 15.57 -11.39
N LYS A 226 -1.41 15.57 -10.07
CA LYS A 226 -2.70 15.93 -9.46
C LYS A 226 -3.14 17.35 -9.84
N GLN A 227 -2.18 18.26 -10.06
CA GLN A 227 -2.42 19.65 -10.50
C GLN A 227 -2.42 19.82 -12.03
N GLN A 228 -2.27 18.74 -12.81
CA GLN A 228 -2.16 18.74 -14.27
C GLN A 228 -1.02 19.63 -14.85
N LYS A 229 0.05 19.79 -14.08
CA LYS A 229 1.23 20.60 -14.45
C LYS A 229 2.19 19.81 -15.34
N TYR A 230 1.71 19.36 -16.49
CA TYR A 230 2.47 18.45 -17.37
C TYR A 230 3.77 19.04 -17.90
N THR A 231 3.86 20.36 -18.11
CA THR A 231 5.11 21.02 -18.52
C THR A 231 6.20 20.92 -17.45
N GLU A 232 5.82 21.08 -16.17
CA GLU A 232 6.75 20.95 -15.05
C GLU A 232 7.21 19.49 -14.89
N ILE A 233 6.30 18.53 -15.07
CA ILE A 233 6.63 17.09 -15.07
C ILE A 233 7.66 16.76 -16.16
N ILE A 234 7.45 17.24 -17.39
CA ILE A 234 8.39 17.05 -18.50
C ILE A 234 9.76 17.61 -18.16
N ALA A 235 9.81 18.80 -17.52
CA ALA A 235 11.07 19.41 -17.10
C ALA A 235 11.81 18.55 -16.06
N GLU A 236 11.11 18.01 -15.06
CA GLU A 236 11.71 17.11 -14.07
C GLU A 236 12.25 15.83 -14.72
N LEU A 237 11.49 15.19 -15.62
CA LEU A 237 11.94 13.99 -16.32
C LEU A 237 13.15 14.24 -17.23
N LYS A 238 13.24 15.42 -17.88
CA LYS A 238 14.41 15.80 -18.67
C LYS A 238 15.66 15.97 -17.82
N LYS A 239 15.55 16.58 -16.62
CA LYS A 239 16.67 16.67 -15.68
C LYS A 239 17.22 15.29 -15.31
N VAL A 240 16.33 14.30 -15.12
CA VAL A 240 16.76 12.93 -14.83
C VAL A 240 17.56 12.32 -15.98
N LEU A 241 17.14 12.52 -17.24
CA LEU A 241 17.91 12.08 -18.42
C LEU A 241 19.30 12.72 -18.49
N GLU A 242 19.43 13.99 -18.06
CA GLU A 242 20.68 14.73 -18.06
C GLU A 242 21.69 14.23 -17.03
N THR A 243 21.27 13.44 -16.03
CA THR A 243 22.17 12.88 -15.00
C THR A 243 23.17 11.88 -15.58
N GLY A 244 22.78 11.16 -16.65
CA GLY A 244 23.61 10.14 -17.29
C GLY A 244 23.75 8.83 -16.48
N PHE A 245 22.97 8.65 -15.41
CA PHE A 245 23.03 7.45 -14.55
C PHE A 245 21.97 6.39 -14.87
N LEU A 246 21.05 6.70 -15.78
CA LEU A 246 20.00 5.76 -16.16
C LEU A 246 20.53 4.64 -17.04
N THR A 247 20.02 3.44 -16.85
CA THR A 247 20.18 2.35 -17.81
C THR A 247 19.45 2.65 -19.11
N PRO A 248 19.81 2.00 -20.25
CA PRO A 248 19.10 2.19 -21.52
C PRO A 248 17.59 1.98 -21.43
N GLU A 249 17.13 1.01 -20.63
CA GLU A 249 15.72 0.71 -20.41
C GLU A 249 15.03 1.79 -19.57
N GLU A 250 15.70 2.35 -18.57
CA GLU A 250 15.20 3.47 -17.76
C GLU A 250 15.14 4.77 -18.60
N GLU A 251 16.15 5.06 -19.42
CA GLU A 251 16.09 6.16 -20.39
C GLU A 251 14.93 6.01 -21.36
N GLN A 252 14.72 4.79 -21.90
CA GLN A 252 13.60 4.49 -22.79
C GLN A 252 12.26 4.77 -22.10
N LEU A 253 12.07 4.25 -20.88
CA LEU A 253 10.83 4.48 -20.12
C LEU A 253 10.61 5.97 -19.85
N THR A 254 11.66 6.70 -19.46
CA THR A 254 11.59 8.12 -19.16
C THR A 254 11.19 8.93 -20.42
N LEU A 255 11.75 8.60 -21.58
CA LEU A 255 11.39 9.23 -22.86
C LEU A 255 9.95 8.91 -23.27
N CYS A 256 9.46 7.67 -23.04
CA CYS A 256 8.07 7.31 -23.27
C CYS A 256 7.13 8.11 -22.37
N ASN A 257 7.48 8.29 -21.10
CA ASN A 257 6.70 9.10 -20.15
C ASN A 257 6.65 10.57 -20.61
N ILE A 258 7.78 11.13 -21.07
CA ILE A 258 7.83 12.49 -21.63
C ILE A 258 6.89 12.59 -22.85
N ALA A 259 6.92 11.63 -23.78
CA ALA A 259 6.03 11.59 -24.94
C ALA A 259 4.55 11.55 -24.51
N SER A 260 4.23 10.73 -23.51
CA SER A 260 2.89 10.64 -22.92
C SER A 260 2.43 11.95 -22.28
N PHE A 261 3.30 12.69 -21.59
CA PHE A 261 2.94 13.99 -21.04
C PHE A 261 2.80 15.07 -22.10
N TYR A 262 3.62 15.03 -23.18
CA TYR A 262 3.39 15.91 -24.32
C TYR A 262 2.01 15.67 -24.96
N SER A 263 1.53 14.45 -25.07
CA SER A 263 0.20 14.16 -25.64
C SER A 263 -0.96 14.74 -24.82
N ARG A 264 -0.72 15.13 -23.57
CA ARG A 264 -1.71 15.78 -22.68
C ARG A 264 -1.68 17.30 -22.76
N LEU A 265 -0.67 17.89 -23.41
CA LEU A 265 -0.58 19.34 -23.61
C LEU A 265 -1.41 19.79 -24.81
N PRO A 266 -2.28 20.81 -24.69
CA PRO A 266 -3.20 21.22 -25.75
C PRO A 266 -2.52 21.68 -27.04
N ASN A 267 -1.27 22.17 -26.96
CA ASN A 267 -0.52 22.72 -28.10
C ASN A 267 0.66 21.83 -28.53
N SER A 268 0.70 20.60 -28.08
CA SER A 268 1.79 19.69 -28.48
C SER A 268 1.60 19.15 -29.87
N SER A 269 2.67 19.17 -30.66
CA SER A 269 2.62 18.57 -32.01
C SER A 269 2.79 17.05 -31.95
N ILE A 270 2.09 16.34 -32.82
CA ILE A 270 2.28 14.88 -33.02
C ILE A 270 3.77 14.60 -33.34
N LYS A 271 4.41 15.48 -34.10
CA LYS A 271 5.85 15.38 -34.43
C LYS A 271 6.71 15.32 -33.16
N THR A 272 6.48 16.20 -32.17
CA THR A 272 7.23 16.18 -30.90
C THR A 272 7.06 14.86 -30.15
N ILE A 273 5.87 14.30 -30.14
CA ILE A 273 5.59 12.99 -29.50
C ILE A 273 6.37 11.89 -30.19
N ILE A 274 6.31 11.84 -31.54
CA ILE A 274 7.04 10.86 -32.34
C ILE A 274 8.54 10.96 -32.11
N GLU A 275 9.13 12.16 -32.09
CA GLU A 275 10.56 12.38 -31.85
C GLU A 275 11.01 11.76 -30.50
N HIS A 276 10.22 11.90 -29.43
CA HIS A 276 10.54 11.29 -28.15
C HIS A 276 10.38 9.77 -28.16
N LEU A 277 9.37 9.23 -28.83
CA LEU A 277 9.21 7.79 -28.98
C LEU A 277 10.31 7.16 -29.84
N GLU A 278 10.75 7.81 -30.93
CA GLU A 278 11.88 7.38 -31.73
C GLU A 278 13.20 7.43 -30.94
N ALA A 279 13.41 8.46 -30.11
CA ALA A 279 14.53 8.52 -29.18
C ALA A 279 14.48 7.39 -28.14
N ALA A 280 13.31 7.10 -27.60
CA ALA A 280 13.10 5.99 -26.66
C ALA A 280 13.44 4.64 -27.31
N LEU A 281 12.97 4.40 -28.53
CA LEU A 281 13.25 3.17 -29.27
C LEU A 281 14.76 3.01 -29.52
N LYS A 282 15.47 4.09 -29.81
CA LYS A 282 16.91 4.08 -30.05
C LYS A 282 17.71 3.70 -28.79
N LYS A 283 17.23 4.07 -27.57
CA LYS A 283 17.92 3.77 -26.31
C LYS A 283 17.93 2.26 -26.00
N ALA A 284 16.81 1.57 -26.18
CA ALA A 284 16.70 0.13 -25.92
C ALA A 284 15.87 -0.58 -27.02
N PRO A 285 16.44 -0.77 -28.22
CA PRO A 285 15.70 -1.27 -29.39
C PRO A 285 15.22 -2.73 -29.27
N ASN A 286 15.78 -3.49 -28.33
CA ASN A 286 15.45 -4.89 -28.10
C ASN A 286 14.69 -5.12 -26.77
N SER A 287 14.27 -4.05 -26.09
CA SER A 287 13.49 -4.16 -24.87
C SER A 287 12.11 -4.78 -25.14
N PHE A 288 11.45 -5.28 -24.12
CA PHE A 288 10.08 -5.77 -24.22
C PHE A 288 9.08 -4.68 -24.68
N ARG A 289 9.39 -3.39 -24.44
CA ARG A 289 8.58 -2.24 -24.88
C ARG A 289 8.80 -1.85 -26.34
N ALA A 290 9.91 -2.26 -26.95
CA ALA A 290 10.29 -1.79 -28.29
C ALA A 290 9.23 -2.05 -29.36
N LYS A 291 8.50 -3.18 -29.27
CA LYS A 291 7.41 -3.50 -30.21
C LYS A 291 6.27 -2.49 -30.06
N THR A 292 5.78 -2.27 -28.87
CA THR A 292 4.68 -1.31 -28.59
C THR A 292 5.06 0.10 -29.03
N ILE A 293 6.28 0.53 -28.74
CA ILE A 293 6.76 1.86 -29.16
C ILE A 293 6.72 2.01 -30.69
N LYS A 294 7.12 0.97 -31.44
CA LYS A 294 7.04 0.98 -32.91
C LYS A 294 5.60 1.12 -33.40
N GLU A 295 4.70 0.33 -32.82
CA GLU A 295 3.27 0.36 -33.16
C GLU A 295 2.66 1.75 -32.90
N ASP A 296 3.01 2.38 -31.76
CA ASP A 296 2.57 3.73 -31.40
C ASP A 296 3.09 4.79 -32.40
N ILE A 297 4.36 4.70 -32.82
CA ILE A 297 4.96 5.60 -33.81
C ILE A 297 4.23 5.47 -35.16
N GLU A 298 3.99 4.24 -35.63
CA GLU A 298 3.29 3.97 -36.89
C GLU A 298 1.86 4.53 -36.86
N TYR A 299 1.14 4.28 -35.76
CA TYR A 299 -0.19 4.82 -35.54
C TYR A 299 -0.25 6.34 -35.57
N LEU A 300 0.69 7.01 -34.92
CA LEU A 300 0.75 8.48 -34.87
C LEU A 300 1.13 9.05 -36.25
N LYS A 301 2.04 8.40 -37.02
CA LYS A 301 2.39 8.78 -38.39
C LYS A 301 1.22 8.66 -39.36
N ALA A 302 0.35 7.67 -39.18
CA ALA A 302 -0.84 7.50 -40.00
C ALA A 302 -1.96 8.52 -39.75
N LYS A 303 -1.92 9.20 -38.60
CA LYS A 303 -2.89 10.25 -38.22
C LYS A 303 -2.46 11.67 -38.53
N ASN A 304 -1.21 11.87 -38.93
CA ASN A 304 -0.61 13.17 -39.23
C ASN A 304 -0.60 13.42 -40.74
#